data_188e06270cb58ba471495d621d6de037
#
_entry.id   188e06270cb58ba471495d621d6de037
#
_cell.length_a   1.000
_cell.length_b   1.000
_cell.length_c   1.000
_cell.angle_alpha   90.00
_cell.angle_beta   90.00
_cell.angle_gamma   90.00
#
_symmetry.space_group_name_H-M   'P 1'
#
loop_
_entity.id
_entity.type
_entity.pdbx_description
1 polymer ?
#
loop_
_entity_poly.entity_id
_entity_poly.type
_entity_poly.pdbx_seq_one_letter_code
_entity_poly.pdbx_strand_id
1 'polypeptide(L)'
;TAVNPLFGTMADFEELSQKAKEHGIELMLDMVLNHCSIEHEWFQKALADPDGEYADYFYFRKGKNGNPPSNYRSYFGGSCWEPVPGTDKYYFHMFAKEQPDLNWENPKLRQELYNMINWWLEKGLAGFRIDAIINIKKDLAFPDYEPDGPDGMAACWKMVENVDGVGEFLEDLKK
;
A
#
# COMPACT_ATOMS: atom_id res chain seq x y z
N THR A 1 0.80 2.14 14.38
CA THR A 1 0.30 3.28 15.16
C THR A 1 1.31 3.67 16.24
N ALA A 2 2.34 4.43 15.84
CA ALA A 2 3.37 4.95 16.73
C ALA A 2 4.14 6.08 16.03
N VAL A 3 4.73 6.98 16.82
CA VAL A 3 5.72 7.94 16.34
C VAL A 3 7.06 7.23 16.20
N ASN A 4 7.78 7.52 15.11
CA ASN A 4 9.13 7.00 14.96
C ASN A 4 10.03 7.62 16.07
N PRO A 5 10.77 6.81 16.84
CA PRO A 5 11.61 7.29 17.95
C PRO A 5 12.62 8.37 17.57
N LEU A 6 13.00 8.48 16.29
CA LEU A 6 13.87 9.56 15.79
C LEU A 6 13.20 10.93 15.86
N PHE A 7 11.88 11.00 15.87
CA PHE A 7 11.10 12.27 15.87
C PHE A 7 10.45 12.54 17.23
N GLY A 8 10.52 11.61 18.15
CA GLY A 8 9.94 11.75 19.48
C GLY A 8 9.07 10.58 19.90
N THR A 9 8.23 10.83 20.89
CA THR A 9 7.30 9.87 21.49
C THR A 9 5.85 10.21 21.13
N MET A 10 4.92 9.34 21.49
CA MET A 10 3.49 9.65 21.41
C MET A 10 3.11 10.83 22.30
N ALA A 11 3.75 10.98 23.47
CA ALA A 11 3.51 12.12 24.35
C ALA A 11 3.93 13.45 23.70
N ASP A 12 5.07 13.48 22.99
CA ASP A 12 5.50 14.65 22.24
C ASP A 12 4.52 15.00 21.11
N PHE A 13 3.96 14.00 20.44
CA PHE A 13 2.93 14.21 19.42
C PHE A 13 1.63 14.78 20.02
N GLU A 14 1.18 14.25 21.16
CA GLU A 14 -0.01 14.72 21.86
C GLU A 14 0.18 16.17 22.36
N GLU A 15 1.36 16.51 22.87
CA GLU A 15 1.71 17.89 23.24
C GLU A 15 1.73 18.82 22.02
N LEU A 16 2.32 18.38 20.90
CA LEU A 16 2.30 19.15 19.65
C LEU A 16 0.86 19.40 19.16
N SER A 17 0.02 18.39 19.19
CA SER A 17 -1.38 18.50 18.77
C SER A 17 -2.15 19.49 19.65
N GLN A 18 -1.94 19.44 20.96
CA GLN A 18 -2.58 20.35 21.91
C GLN A 18 -2.12 21.80 21.67
N LYS A 19 -0.80 22.04 21.57
CA LYS A 19 -0.25 23.38 21.33
C LYS A 19 -0.69 23.96 19.97
N ALA A 20 -0.73 23.14 18.93
CA ALA A 20 -1.22 23.56 17.63
C ALA A 20 -2.67 24.09 17.73
N LYS A 21 -3.56 23.37 18.41
CA LYS A 21 -4.95 23.80 18.64
C LYS A 21 -5.05 25.12 19.42
N GLU A 22 -4.21 25.31 20.43
CA GLU A 22 -4.14 26.57 21.21
C GLU A 22 -3.79 27.77 20.33
N HIS A 23 -3.06 27.54 19.24
CA HIS A 23 -2.69 28.54 18.25
C HIS A 23 -3.60 28.59 17.02
N GLY A 24 -4.72 27.85 17.03
CA GLY A 24 -5.66 27.78 15.90
C GLY A 24 -5.12 27.04 14.68
N ILE A 25 -4.13 26.14 14.88
CA ILE A 25 -3.52 25.33 13.85
C ILE A 25 -4.06 23.90 13.96
N GLU A 26 -4.52 23.36 12.84
CA GLU A 26 -4.94 21.96 12.73
C GLU A 26 -3.83 21.12 12.10
N LEU A 27 -3.59 19.94 12.66
CA LEU A 27 -2.57 19.01 12.15
C LEU A 27 -3.16 18.02 11.17
N MET A 28 -2.47 17.82 10.06
CA MET A 28 -2.72 16.76 9.10
C MET A 28 -1.47 15.90 8.94
N LEU A 29 -1.65 14.60 8.81
CA LEU A 29 -0.56 13.67 8.48
C LEU A 29 -0.67 13.17 7.04
N ASP A 30 0.49 12.88 6.46
CA ASP A 30 0.57 12.14 5.20
C ASP A 30 0.28 10.66 5.47
N MET A 31 -0.64 10.09 4.71
CA MET A 31 -1.06 8.70 4.87
C MET A 31 -0.85 7.94 3.57
N VAL A 32 0.02 6.95 3.63
CA VAL A 32 0.31 6.07 2.52
C VAL A 32 -0.53 4.80 2.68
N LEU A 33 -1.55 4.66 1.84
CA LEU A 33 -2.50 3.54 1.92
C LEU A 33 -2.33 2.52 0.79
N ASN A 34 -1.49 2.82 -0.21
CA ASN A 34 -1.27 1.89 -1.33
C ASN A 34 -0.34 0.72 -0.97
N HIS A 35 0.63 0.94 -0.10
CA HIS A 35 1.67 -0.03 0.22
C HIS A 35 2.15 0.12 1.67
N CYS A 36 2.90 -0.86 2.15
CA CYS A 36 3.62 -0.75 3.43
C CYS A 36 5.09 -1.16 3.26
N SER A 37 5.89 -1.05 4.31
CA SER A 37 7.27 -1.58 4.31
C SER A 37 7.28 -3.10 4.28
N ILE A 38 8.29 -3.69 3.61
CA ILE A 38 8.57 -5.14 3.73
C ILE A 38 8.83 -5.57 5.17
N GLU A 39 9.27 -4.66 6.04
CA GLU A 39 9.50 -4.93 7.46
C GLU A 39 8.21 -4.93 8.29
N HIS A 40 7.08 -4.53 7.70
CA HIS A 40 5.80 -4.55 8.41
C HIS A 40 5.42 -5.98 8.78
N GLU A 41 4.90 -6.16 10.00
CA GLU A 41 4.56 -7.48 10.52
C GLU A 41 3.59 -8.26 9.62
N TRP A 42 2.65 -7.59 8.95
CA TRP A 42 1.73 -8.24 8.01
C TRP A 42 2.47 -8.88 6.84
N PHE A 43 3.44 -8.14 6.27
CA PHE A 43 4.21 -8.66 5.14
C PHE A 43 5.14 -9.78 5.56
N GLN A 44 5.77 -9.67 6.74
CA GLN A 44 6.62 -10.74 7.28
C GLN A 44 5.82 -12.03 7.53
N LYS A 45 4.59 -11.92 8.05
CA LYS A 45 3.67 -13.07 8.20
C LYS A 45 3.25 -13.64 6.83
N ALA A 46 2.98 -12.78 5.84
CA ALA A 46 2.65 -13.19 4.48
C ALA A 46 3.81 -13.92 3.78
N LEU A 47 5.06 -13.49 3.99
CA LEU A 47 6.24 -14.19 3.47
C LEU A 47 6.47 -15.54 4.15
N ALA A 48 6.20 -15.63 5.46
CA ALA A 48 6.34 -16.88 6.21
C ALA A 48 5.29 -17.92 5.81
N ASP A 49 4.10 -17.49 5.40
CA ASP A 49 3.01 -18.34 4.91
C ASP A 49 2.30 -17.68 3.71
N PRO A 50 2.84 -17.87 2.48
CA PRO A 50 2.27 -17.25 1.27
C PRO A 50 0.92 -17.81 0.80
N ASP A 51 0.34 -18.74 1.55
CA ASP A 51 -1.02 -19.28 1.39
C ASP A 51 -1.92 -18.97 2.60
N GLY A 52 -1.38 -18.32 3.62
CA GLY A 52 -2.06 -17.98 4.86
C GLY A 52 -2.89 -16.70 4.78
N GLU A 53 -3.52 -16.36 5.91
CA GLU A 53 -4.44 -15.22 6.02
C GLU A 53 -3.81 -13.88 5.60
N TYR A 54 -2.56 -13.64 6.01
CA TYR A 54 -1.86 -12.38 5.70
C TYR A 54 -1.40 -12.28 4.24
N ALA A 55 -1.33 -13.39 3.49
CA ALA A 55 -1.02 -13.36 2.07
C ALA A 55 -2.09 -12.59 1.27
N ASP A 56 -3.36 -12.66 1.69
CA ASP A 56 -4.46 -11.92 1.08
C ASP A 56 -4.44 -10.41 1.35
N TYR A 57 -3.57 -9.95 2.24
CA TYR A 57 -3.35 -8.49 2.45
C TYR A 57 -2.50 -7.88 1.35
N PHE A 58 -1.87 -8.71 0.51
CA PHE A 58 -0.98 -8.34 -0.57
C PHE A 58 -1.35 -9.08 -1.85
N TYR A 59 -0.67 -8.79 -2.94
CA TYR A 59 -0.86 -9.49 -4.21
C TYR A 59 0.26 -10.50 -4.41
N PHE A 60 0.00 -11.76 -4.07
CA PHE A 60 0.87 -12.89 -4.42
C PHE A 60 0.31 -13.61 -5.64
N ARG A 61 1.15 -13.86 -6.64
CA ARG A 61 0.77 -14.60 -7.86
C ARG A 61 1.88 -15.57 -8.26
N LYS A 62 1.48 -16.70 -8.83
CA LYS A 62 2.44 -17.66 -9.40
C LYS A 62 3.07 -17.08 -10.65
N GLY A 63 4.36 -17.34 -10.82
CA GLY A 63 5.08 -17.02 -12.05
C GLY A 63 4.58 -17.81 -13.24
N LYS A 64 4.87 -17.32 -14.44
CA LYS A 64 4.53 -17.98 -15.72
C LYS A 64 5.82 -18.52 -16.35
N ASN A 65 6.00 -19.82 -16.38
CA ASN A 65 7.19 -20.47 -16.98
C ASN A 65 8.55 -19.93 -16.46
N GLY A 66 8.63 -19.72 -15.14
CA GLY A 66 9.84 -19.17 -14.49
C GLY A 66 10.01 -17.65 -14.62
N ASN A 67 9.07 -16.95 -15.24
CA ASN A 67 9.03 -15.50 -15.35
C ASN A 67 8.01 -14.89 -14.37
N PRO A 68 8.06 -13.56 -14.12
CA PRO A 68 7.03 -12.85 -13.39
C PRO A 68 5.63 -13.06 -13.94
N PRO A 69 4.56 -12.86 -13.13
CA PRO A 69 3.18 -13.03 -13.55
C PRO A 69 2.72 -12.13 -14.71
N SER A 70 3.31 -10.93 -14.82
CA SER A 70 3.05 -9.97 -15.90
C SER A 70 4.29 -9.09 -16.14
N ASN A 71 4.29 -8.38 -17.28
CA ASN A 71 5.44 -7.62 -17.77
C ASN A 71 5.50 -6.17 -17.27
N TYR A 72 5.08 -5.90 -16.04
CA TYR A 72 5.01 -4.52 -15.55
C TYR A 72 6.35 -3.99 -15.05
N ARG A 73 6.63 -2.74 -15.46
CA ARG A 73 7.73 -1.93 -14.97
C ARG A 73 7.25 -1.02 -13.85
N SER A 74 7.94 -1.08 -12.70
CA SER A 74 7.70 -0.24 -11.54
C SER A 74 7.92 1.25 -11.85
N TYR A 75 7.31 2.14 -11.07
CA TYR A 75 7.55 3.59 -11.15
C TYR A 75 9.03 3.97 -10.97
N PHE A 76 9.78 3.14 -10.24
CA PHE A 76 11.21 3.36 -9.99
C PHE A 76 12.12 2.50 -10.88
N GLY A 77 11.54 1.81 -11.87
CA GLY A 77 12.27 0.92 -12.78
C GLY A 77 12.35 -0.52 -12.28
N GLY A 78 12.69 -1.43 -13.19
CA GLY A 78 12.67 -2.86 -12.92
C GLY A 78 11.26 -3.44 -12.90
N SER A 79 11.16 -4.75 -12.63
CA SER A 79 9.87 -5.45 -12.55
C SER A 79 9.04 -4.98 -11.35
N CYS A 80 7.70 -4.97 -11.49
CA CYS A 80 6.78 -4.83 -10.36
C CYS A 80 6.62 -6.11 -9.53
N TRP A 81 7.32 -7.17 -9.86
CA TRP A 81 7.20 -8.47 -9.23
C TRP A 81 8.54 -8.94 -8.68
N GLU A 82 8.57 -9.28 -7.41
CA GLU A 82 9.74 -9.87 -6.76
C GLU A 82 9.46 -11.32 -6.38
N PRO A 83 10.41 -12.24 -6.64
CA PRO A 83 10.23 -13.65 -6.28
C PRO A 83 10.18 -13.85 -4.76
N VAL A 84 9.29 -14.72 -4.33
CA VAL A 84 9.21 -15.16 -2.93
C VAL A 84 10.11 -16.38 -2.75
N PRO A 85 11.20 -16.30 -1.95
CA PRO A 85 12.16 -17.38 -1.79
C PRO A 85 11.50 -18.71 -1.39
N GLY A 86 11.91 -19.79 -2.03
CA GLY A 86 11.41 -21.14 -1.73
C GLY A 86 10.03 -21.47 -2.29
N THR A 87 9.42 -20.58 -3.11
CA THR A 87 8.11 -20.79 -3.72
C THR A 87 8.14 -20.53 -5.23
N ASP A 88 7.02 -20.80 -5.92
CA ASP A 88 6.79 -20.41 -7.32
C ASP A 88 6.05 -19.06 -7.44
N LYS A 89 5.92 -18.34 -6.33
CA LYS A 89 5.17 -17.08 -6.24
C LYS A 89 6.06 -15.85 -6.31
N TYR A 90 5.41 -14.75 -6.66
CA TYR A 90 5.96 -13.38 -6.66
C TYR A 90 5.00 -12.49 -5.89
N TYR A 91 5.55 -11.50 -5.17
CA TYR A 91 4.73 -10.41 -4.62
C TYR A 91 4.82 -9.17 -5.51
N PHE A 92 3.77 -8.37 -5.47
CA PHE A 92 3.59 -7.19 -6.31
C PHE A 92 3.95 -5.89 -5.60
N HIS A 93 4.58 -4.98 -6.34
CA HIS A 93 4.83 -3.60 -5.91
C HIS A 93 4.82 -2.65 -7.11
N MET A 94 4.14 -1.52 -7.02
CA MET A 94 4.18 -0.50 -8.07
C MET A 94 5.34 0.47 -7.88
N PHE A 95 5.80 0.67 -6.65
CA PHE A 95 6.90 1.55 -6.26
C PHE A 95 8.19 0.75 -6.02
N ALA A 96 8.91 0.98 -4.94
CA ALA A 96 10.10 0.19 -4.64
C ALA A 96 9.75 -1.24 -4.22
N LYS A 97 10.67 -2.18 -4.45
CA LYS A 97 10.50 -3.57 -4.01
C LYS A 97 10.35 -3.72 -2.49
N GLU A 98 10.84 -2.74 -1.74
CA GLU A 98 10.66 -2.63 -0.30
C GLU A 98 9.27 -2.13 0.11
N GLN A 99 8.36 -1.88 -0.86
CA GLN A 99 7.04 -1.29 -0.66
C GLN A 99 5.95 -2.17 -1.31
N PRO A 100 5.69 -3.40 -0.78
CA PRO A 100 4.66 -4.29 -1.31
C PRO A 100 3.28 -3.62 -1.26
N ASP A 101 2.54 -3.74 -2.34
CA ASP A 101 1.22 -3.14 -2.50
C ASP A 101 0.16 -3.87 -1.68
N LEU A 102 -0.69 -3.10 -1.00
CA LEU A 102 -1.79 -3.58 -0.20
C LEU A 102 -3.02 -3.92 -1.06
N ASN A 103 -3.65 -5.05 -0.76
CA ASN A 103 -4.83 -5.55 -1.45
C ASN A 103 -6.12 -4.93 -0.91
N TRP A 104 -6.52 -3.79 -1.44
CA TRP A 104 -7.74 -3.08 -1.05
C TRP A 104 -9.04 -3.82 -1.32
N GLU A 105 -9.03 -4.91 -2.10
CA GLU A 105 -10.20 -5.77 -2.26
C GLU A 105 -10.48 -6.62 -1.01
N ASN A 106 -9.47 -6.79 -0.14
CA ASN A 106 -9.63 -7.54 1.11
C ASN A 106 -10.35 -6.67 2.17
N PRO A 107 -11.57 -7.04 2.60
CA PRO A 107 -12.31 -6.24 3.57
C PRO A 107 -11.68 -6.23 4.97
N LYS A 108 -10.93 -7.27 5.36
CA LYS A 108 -10.21 -7.29 6.64
C LYS A 108 -9.09 -6.27 6.63
N LEU A 109 -8.31 -6.19 5.55
CA LEU A 109 -7.28 -5.18 5.39
C LEU A 109 -7.89 -3.77 5.47
N ARG A 110 -8.98 -3.51 4.74
CA ARG A 110 -9.65 -2.19 4.81
C ARG A 110 -10.06 -1.84 6.24
N GLN A 111 -10.61 -2.80 6.98
CA GLN A 111 -10.99 -2.56 8.38
C GLN A 111 -9.79 -2.20 9.26
N GLU A 112 -8.64 -2.86 9.08
CA GLU A 112 -7.40 -2.51 9.80
C GLU A 112 -6.93 -1.09 9.46
N LEU A 113 -7.02 -0.70 8.18
CA LEU A 113 -6.67 0.66 7.77
C LEU A 113 -7.63 1.70 8.35
N TYR A 114 -8.94 1.42 8.39
CA TYR A 114 -9.93 2.32 8.99
C TYR A 114 -9.73 2.43 10.51
N ASN A 115 -9.42 1.33 11.19
CA ASN A 115 -9.10 1.36 12.62
C ASN A 115 -7.86 2.23 12.89
N MET A 116 -6.84 2.14 12.05
CA MET A 116 -5.64 2.97 12.13
C MET A 116 -5.96 4.45 11.92
N ILE A 117 -6.77 4.79 10.92
CA ILE A 117 -7.21 6.16 10.62
C ILE A 117 -7.97 6.73 11.82
N ASN A 118 -8.96 6.03 12.33
CA ASN A 118 -9.75 6.45 13.48
C ASN A 118 -8.88 6.65 14.73
N TRP A 119 -7.93 5.76 14.96
CA TRP A 119 -6.99 5.89 16.07
C TRP A 119 -6.18 7.20 16.01
N TRP A 120 -5.72 7.62 14.82
CA TRP A 120 -5.02 8.89 14.66
C TRP A 120 -5.93 10.10 14.83
N LEU A 121 -7.18 10.02 14.36
CA LEU A 121 -8.18 11.09 14.56
C LEU A 121 -8.49 11.26 16.06
N GLU A 122 -8.63 10.16 16.80
CA GLU A 122 -8.82 10.18 18.26
C GLU A 122 -7.63 10.83 18.99
N LYS A 123 -6.42 10.75 18.43
CA LYS A 123 -5.22 11.42 18.93
C LYS A 123 -5.17 12.93 18.59
N GLY A 124 -6.17 13.44 17.94
CA GLY A 124 -6.35 14.88 17.72
C GLY A 124 -5.92 15.39 16.36
N LEU A 125 -5.71 14.53 15.39
CA LEU A 125 -5.54 14.98 14.01
C LEU A 125 -6.86 15.52 13.44
N ALA A 126 -6.75 16.55 12.61
CA ALA A 126 -7.89 17.13 11.88
C ALA A 126 -8.16 16.42 10.55
N GLY A 127 -7.18 15.66 10.03
CA GLY A 127 -7.36 14.96 8.78
C GLY A 127 -6.05 14.38 8.23
N PHE A 128 -6.11 13.92 6.98
CA PHE A 128 -5.01 13.29 6.28
C PHE A 128 -4.85 13.81 4.86
N ARG A 129 -3.61 13.86 4.40
CA ARG A 129 -3.30 13.84 2.97
C ARG A 129 -3.05 12.39 2.57
N ILE A 130 -3.84 11.86 1.65
CA ILE A 130 -3.67 10.47 1.20
C ILE A 130 -2.77 10.45 -0.01
N ASP A 131 -1.63 9.78 0.12
CA ASP A 131 -0.68 9.59 -0.96
C ASP A 131 -1.07 8.40 -1.85
N ALA A 132 -0.70 8.47 -3.14
CA ALA A 132 -0.87 7.37 -4.12
C ALA A 132 -2.31 6.80 -4.19
N ILE A 133 -3.33 7.61 -3.91
CA ILE A 133 -4.73 7.17 -3.80
C ILE A 133 -5.26 6.53 -5.10
N ILE A 134 -4.79 6.97 -6.25
CA ILE A 134 -5.19 6.40 -7.55
C ILE A 134 -4.67 4.98 -7.77
N ASN A 135 -3.70 4.55 -6.98
CA ASN A 135 -3.05 3.24 -7.12
C ASN A 135 -3.72 2.14 -6.28
N ILE A 136 -4.67 2.48 -5.38
CA ILE A 136 -5.29 1.49 -4.50
C ILE A 136 -6.22 0.52 -5.23
N LYS A 137 -6.83 0.94 -6.34
CA LYS A 137 -7.67 0.09 -7.20
C LYS A 137 -6.89 -0.35 -8.42
N LYS A 138 -6.88 -1.65 -8.68
CA LYS A 138 -6.04 -2.28 -9.71
C LYS A 138 -6.84 -3.23 -10.58
N ASP A 139 -6.41 -3.44 -11.82
CA ASP A 139 -6.90 -4.56 -12.62
C ASP A 139 -6.30 -5.89 -12.10
N LEU A 140 -7.11 -6.64 -11.38
CA LEU A 140 -6.69 -7.89 -10.72
C LEU A 140 -6.44 -9.06 -11.67
N ALA A 141 -6.78 -8.91 -12.94
CA ALA A 141 -6.44 -9.91 -13.96
C ALA A 141 -4.94 -9.91 -14.26
N PHE A 142 -4.24 -8.83 -13.93
CA PHE A 142 -2.81 -8.63 -14.20
C PHE A 142 -2.44 -9.02 -15.64
N PRO A 143 -3.14 -8.49 -16.67
CA PRO A 143 -2.84 -8.82 -18.05
C PRO A 143 -1.47 -8.25 -18.46
N ASP A 144 -0.79 -8.91 -19.41
CA ASP A 144 0.35 -8.30 -20.05
C ASP A 144 -0.11 -7.14 -20.94
N TYR A 145 0.64 -6.05 -20.93
CA TYR A 145 0.43 -4.90 -21.81
C TYR A 145 1.50 -4.85 -22.90
N GLU A 146 1.19 -4.14 -23.98
CA GLU A 146 2.17 -3.87 -25.03
C GLU A 146 3.38 -3.13 -24.42
N PRO A 147 4.61 -3.65 -24.59
CA PRO A 147 5.80 -3.01 -24.07
C PRO A 147 5.96 -1.57 -24.57
N ASP A 148 6.37 -0.67 -23.69
CA ASP A 148 6.54 0.75 -23.98
C ASP A 148 7.97 1.25 -23.73
N GLY A 149 8.92 0.34 -23.52
CA GLY A 149 10.32 0.62 -23.31
C GLY A 149 11.25 -0.45 -23.90
N PRO A 150 12.56 -0.18 -23.97
CA PRO A 150 13.56 -1.10 -24.52
C PRO A 150 13.80 -2.34 -23.64
N ASP A 151 13.30 -2.34 -22.42
CA ASP A 151 13.37 -3.42 -21.45
C ASP A 151 12.33 -4.53 -21.68
N GLY A 152 11.44 -4.38 -22.66
CA GLY A 152 10.35 -5.32 -22.96
C GLY A 152 9.22 -5.29 -21.94
N MET A 153 9.21 -4.31 -21.04
CA MET A 153 8.17 -4.13 -20.03
C MET A 153 7.21 -3.00 -20.38
N ALA A 154 6.04 -3.02 -19.77
CA ALA A 154 5.02 -1.99 -19.87
C ALA A 154 4.91 -1.21 -18.55
N ALA A 155 4.70 0.10 -18.63
CA ALA A 155 4.54 0.93 -17.44
C ALA A 155 3.35 0.47 -16.58
N CYS A 156 3.55 0.30 -15.27
CA CYS A 156 2.56 -0.27 -14.35
C CYS A 156 1.31 0.62 -14.17
N TRP A 157 1.40 1.93 -14.43
CA TRP A 157 0.24 2.81 -14.31
C TRP A 157 -0.93 2.41 -15.22
N LYS A 158 -0.68 1.66 -16.30
CA LYS A 158 -1.72 1.15 -17.19
C LYS A 158 -2.73 0.24 -16.49
N MET A 159 -2.32 -0.45 -15.43
CA MET A 159 -3.20 -1.35 -14.66
C MET A 159 -4.13 -0.64 -13.67
N VAL A 160 -3.92 0.65 -13.45
CA VAL A 160 -4.78 1.51 -12.60
C VAL A 160 -5.54 2.55 -13.42
N GLU A 161 -5.17 2.73 -14.68
CA GLU A 161 -5.87 3.61 -15.60
C GLU A 161 -7.23 3.00 -15.97
N ASN A 162 -8.28 3.82 -15.88
CA ASN A 162 -9.65 3.42 -16.21
C ASN A 162 -10.22 2.23 -15.39
N VAL A 163 -9.68 1.97 -14.20
CA VAL A 163 -10.24 0.98 -13.27
C VAL A 163 -11.28 1.67 -12.39
N ASP A 164 -12.54 1.28 -12.54
CA ASP A 164 -13.63 1.80 -11.74
C ASP A 164 -13.55 1.31 -10.28
N GLY A 165 -14.12 2.10 -9.35
CA GLY A 165 -14.32 1.70 -7.96
C GLY A 165 -13.43 2.37 -6.92
N VAL A 166 -12.48 3.25 -7.31
CA VAL A 166 -11.74 4.08 -6.33
C VAL A 166 -12.70 4.92 -5.48
N GLY A 167 -13.76 5.46 -6.11
CA GLY A 167 -14.78 6.24 -5.43
C GLY A 167 -15.48 5.48 -4.31
N GLU A 168 -15.75 4.20 -4.48
CA GLU A 168 -16.36 3.34 -3.45
C GLU A 168 -15.48 3.22 -2.20
N PHE A 169 -14.18 3.02 -2.39
CA PHE A 169 -13.22 2.99 -1.28
C PHE A 169 -13.11 4.34 -0.56
N LEU A 170 -13.19 5.45 -1.31
CA LEU A 170 -13.18 6.80 -0.74
C LEU A 170 -14.47 7.12 0.03
N GLU A 171 -15.62 6.63 -0.43
CA GLU A 171 -16.88 6.76 0.31
C GLU A 171 -16.87 6.00 1.62
N ASP A 172 -16.27 4.82 1.64
CA ASP A 172 -16.09 4.04 2.87
C ASP A 172 -15.12 4.71 3.85
N LEU A 173 -14.08 5.39 3.36
CA LEU A 173 -13.18 6.19 4.20
C LEU A 173 -13.83 7.40 4.88
N LYS A 174 -14.98 7.88 4.37
CA LYS A 174 -15.72 9.02 4.95
C LYS A 174 -16.64 8.61 6.09
N LYS A 175 -16.98 7.34 6.22
CA LYS A 175 -17.89 6.79 7.24
C LYS A 175 -17.17 6.58 8.56
#